data_aded927a73eeaedeeaf96a7189c64c55
#
_entry.id   aded927a73eeaedeeaf96a7189c64c55
#
_cell.length_a   1.000
_cell.length_b   1.000
_cell.length_c   1.000
_cell.angle_alpha   90.00
_cell.angle_beta   90.00
_cell.angle_gamma   90.00
#
_symmetry.space_group_name_H-M   'P 1'
#
loop_
_entity.id
_entity.type
_entity.pdbx_description
1 polymer ?
#
loop_
_entity_poly.entity_id
_entity_poly.type
_entity_poly.pdbx_seq_one_letter_code
_entity_poly.pdbx_strand_id
1 'polypeptide(L)' 'LVHNKRITKENGVRVDVRTSNEHGLPHAHVTGNGPNTTVGLDGNPMRGHPAFSKQQLRVIKKNWEIIKEGIMLWFK' A
#
# COMPACT_ATOMS: atom_id res chain seq x y z
N LEU A 1 0.71 20.59 0.43
CA LEU A 1 0.13 19.62 1.36
C LEU A 1 0.17 18.23 0.78
N VAL A 2 0.64 17.29 1.57
CA VAL A 2 0.58 15.88 1.21
C VAL A 2 -0.72 15.32 1.76
N HIS A 3 -1.56 14.79 0.89
CA HIS A 3 -2.79 14.14 1.29
C HIS A 3 -2.63 12.64 1.14
N ASN A 4 -2.86 11.94 2.24
CA ASN A 4 -2.87 10.49 2.24
C ASN A 4 -4.31 10.01 2.20
N LYS A 5 -4.59 9.10 1.28
CA LYS A 5 -5.87 8.42 1.23
C LYS A 5 -5.66 7.02 1.81
N ARG A 6 -6.21 6.82 3.00
CA ARG A 6 -6.14 5.51 3.64
C ARG A 6 -7.10 4.57 2.95
N ILE A 7 -6.57 3.45 2.46
CA ILE A 7 -7.37 2.42 1.85
C ILE A 7 -7.91 1.47 2.91
N THR A 8 -7.02 0.98 3.77
CA THR A 8 -7.42 0.06 4.82
C THR A 8 -6.49 0.18 6.02
N LYS A 9 -7.01 -0.21 7.17
CA LYS A 9 -6.23 -0.36 8.40
C LYS A 9 -6.82 -1.55 9.14
N GLU A 10 -6.01 -2.57 9.33
CA GLU A 10 -6.46 -3.79 9.99
C GLU A 10 -5.31 -4.42 10.74
N ASN A 11 -5.57 -4.82 11.99
CA ASN A 11 -4.57 -5.49 12.85
C ASN A 11 -3.25 -4.72 12.92
N GLY A 12 -3.30 -3.39 12.98
CA GLY A 12 -2.12 -2.55 13.05
C GLY A 12 -1.40 -2.33 11.73
N VAL A 13 -1.88 -2.91 10.64
CA VAL A 13 -1.32 -2.71 9.29
C VAL A 13 -2.16 -1.65 8.59
N ARG A 14 -1.47 -0.68 8.01
CA ARG A 14 -2.11 0.45 7.34
C ARG A 14 -1.64 0.52 5.89
N VAL A 15 -2.58 0.72 4.97
CA VAL A 15 -2.29 0.86 3.55
C VAL A 15 -2.84 2.20 3.07
N ASP A 16 -1.97 3.06 2.59
CA ASP A 16 -2.30 4.42 2.16
C ASP A 16 -1.80 4.70 0.76
N VAL A 17 -2.54 5.50 0.02
CA VAL A 17 -2.05 6.10 -1.23
C VAL A 17 -1.74 7.57 -0.96
N ARG A 18 -0.56 8.00 -1.33
CA ARG A 18 -0.19 9.42 -1.29
C ARG A 18 -0.65 10.07 -2.58
N THR A 19 -1.38 11.16 -2.48
CA THR A 19 -2.06 11.76 -3.63
C THR A 19 -1.33 12.95 -4.23
N SER A 20 -0.17 13.34 -3.69
CA SER A 20 0.58 14.47 -4.24
C SER A 20 2.02 14.09 -4.54
N ASN A 21 2.47 14.47 -5.74
CA ASN A 21 3.87 14.35 -6.18
C ASN A 21 4.46 12.94 -6.12
N GLU A 22 3.61 11.92 -6.26
CA GLU A 22 4.13 10.57 -6.39
C GLU A 22 4.55 10.31 -7.82
N HIS A 23 5.67 9.64 -7.98
CA HIS A 23 6.25 9.31 -9.28
C HIS A 23 6.45 7.81 -9.40
N GLY A 24 6.55 7.34 -10.63
CA GLY A 24 6.81 5.94 -10.92
C GLY A 24 5.54 5.14 -11.11
N LEU A 25 5.63 3.84 -10.91
CA LEU A 25 4.51 2.93 -11.09
C LEU A 25 3.47 3.11 -9.99
N PRO A 26 2.19 2.90 -10.28
CA PRO A 26 1.14 3.00 -9.27
C PRO A 26 1.40 2.08 -8.09
N HIS A 27 1.29 2.63 -6.89
CA HIS A 27 1.55 1.89 -5.65
C HIS A 27 0.87 2.54 -4.45
N ALA A 28 0.81 1.79 -3.36
CA ALA A 28 0.40 2.28 -2.05
C ALA A 28 1.52 2.05 -1.04
N HIS A 29 1.48 2.76 0.06
CA HIS A 29 2.44 2.62 1.16
C HIS A 29 1.86 1.71 2.23
N VAL A 30 2.67 0.77 2.72
CA VAL A 30 2.29 -0.21 3.73
C VAL A 30 3.12 0.02 4.97
N THR A 31 2.46 0.24 6.10
CA THR A 31 3.13 0.49 7.38
C THR A 31 2.45 -0.31 8.50
N GLY A 32 3.22 -0.57 9.55
CA GLY A 32 2.71 -1.27 10.74
C GLY A 32 2.92 -2.77 10.68
N ASN A 33 3.32 -3.34 11.80
CA ASN A 33 3.54 -4.77 12.01
C ASN A 33 4.53 -5.41 11.02
N GLY A 34 5.50 -4.62 10.60
CA GLY A 34 6.55 -5.02 9.69
C GLY A 34 7.28 -3.80 9.16
N PRO A 35 8.14 -3.98 8.16
CA PRO A 35 8.87 -2.85 7.60
C PRO A 35 7.94 -1.89 6.88
N ASN A 36 8.33 -0.62 6.82
CA ASN A 36 7.67 0.34 5.94
C ASN A 36 8.02 -0.05 4.51
N THR A 37 7.01 -0.33 3.71
CA THR A 37 7.21 -0.80 2.35
C THR A 37 6.08 -0.31 1.44
N THR A 38 6.00 -0.86 0.26
CA THR A 38 4.99 -0.46 -0.73
C THR A 38 4.33 -1.69 -1.33
N VAL A 39 3.18 -1.50 -1.96
CA VAL A 39 2.53 -2.55 -2.72
C VAL A 39 2.10 -1.98 -4.07
N GLY A 40 2.49 -2.65 -5.15
CA GLY A 40 2.11 -2.27 -6.50
C GLY A 40 0.82 -2.95 -6.94
N LEU A 41 0.41 -2.67 -8.17
CA LEU A 41 -0.81 -3.28 -8.74
C LEU A 41 -0.70 -4.79 -8.95
N ASP A 42 0.50 -5.33 -8.90
CA ASP A 42 0.75 -6.77 -8.99
C ASP A 42 0.68 -7.47 -7.62
N GLY A 43 0.46 -6.72 -6.55
CA GLY A 43 0.39 -7.26 -5.21
C GLY A 43 1.74 -7.46 -4.54
N ASN A 44 2.82 -7.06 -5.17
CA ASN A 44 4.18 -7.22 -4.66
C ASN A 44 4.77 -5.88 -4.22
N PRO A 45 5.79 -5.88 -3.36
CA PRO A 45 6.51 -4.65 -3.05
C PRO A 45 7.14 -4.08 -4.31
N MET A 46 7.27 -2.76 -4.37
CA MET A 46 8.00 -2.11 -5.45
C MET A 46 9.45 -2.54 -5.40
N ARG A 47 10.11 -2.52 -6.56
CA ARG A 47 11.51 -2.89 -6.67
C ARG A 47 12.38 -2.10 -5.69
N GLY A 48 13.20 -2.81 -4.94
CA GLY A 48 14.09 -2.18 -3.96
C GLY A 48 13.46 -1.93 -2.59
N HIS A 49 12.17 -2.24 -2.42
CA HIS A 49 11.48 -2.09 -1.16
C HIS A 49 11.41 -3.41 -0.39
N PRO A 50 11.33 -3.36 0.95
CA PRO A 50 11.32 -4.58 1.76
C PRO A 50 10.13 -5.48 1.45
N ALA A 51 10.33 -6.77 1.64
CA ALA A 51 9.25 -7.75 1.56
C ALA A 51 8.28 -7.54 2.73
N PHE A 52 7.02 -7.94 2.53
CA PHE A 52 6.00 -7.86 3.57
C PHE A 52 6.30 -8.83 4.71
N SER A 53 5.95 -8.42 5.94
CA SER A 53 5.84 -9.35 7.04
C SER A 53 4.63 -10.28 6.80
N LYS A 54 4.55 -11.37 7.57
CA LYS A 54 3.39 -12.27 7.48
C LYS A 54 2.09 -11.55 7.76
N GLN A 55 2.07 -10.64 8.75
CA GLN A 55 0.89 -9.89 9.11
C GLN A 55 0.50 -8.92 8.01
N GLN A 56 1.47 -8.22 7.43
CA GLN A 56 1.22 -7.31 6.32
C GLN A 56 0.66 -8.06 5.12
N LEU A 57 1.27 -9.19 4.77
CA LEU A 57 0.82 -9.99 3.64
C LEU A 57 -0.61 -10.49 3.82
N ARG A 58 -0.95 -10.90 5.05
CA ARG A 58 -2.30 -11.37 5.36
C ARG A 58 -3.34 -10.28 5.14
N VAL A 59 -3.05 -9.08 5.62
CA VAL A 59 -3.97 -7.93 5.45
C VAL A 59 -4.09 -7.54 3.99
N ILE A 60 -2.98 -7.53 3.26
CA ILE A 60 -2.98 -7.20 1.83
C ILE A 60 -3.80 -8.21 1.04
N LYS A 61 -3.60 -9.50 1.27
CA LYS A 61 -4.36 -10.55 0.57
C LYS A 61 -5.85 -10.47 0.88
N LYS A 62 -6.19 -10.28 2.14
CA LYS A 62 -7.59 -10.21 2.57
C LYS A 62 -8.32 -9.02 1.94
N ASN A 63 -7.63 -7.90 1.77
CA ASN A 63 -8.21 -6.65 1.30
C ASN A 63 -7.76 -6.29 -0.12
N TRP A 64 -7.28 -7.26 -0.88
CA TRP A 64 -6.61 -6.97 -2.15
C TRP A 64 -7.48 -6.20 -3.14
N GLU A 65 -8.77 -6.57 -3.28
CA GLU A 65 -9.64 -5.90 -4.24
C GLU A 65 -9.80 -4.41 -3.90
N ILE A 66 -9.98 -4.11 -2.61
CA ILE A 66 -10.10 -2.74 -2.15
C ILE A 66 -8.78 -1.97 -2.35
N ILE A 67 -7.67 -2.63 -2.05
CA ILE A 67 -6.35 -2.01 -2.20
C ILE A 67 -6.07 -1.69 -3.66
N LYS A 68 -6.32 -2.63 -4.54
CA LYS A 68 -6.10 -2.44 -5.97
C LYS A 68 -6.96 -1.29 -6.51
N GLU A 69 -8.24 -1.27 -6.17
CA GLU A 69 -9.13 -0.17 -6.56
C GLU A 69 -8.65 1.17 -6.02
N GLY A 70 -8.25 1.20 -4.77
CA GLY A 70 -7.76 2.43 -4.15
C GLY A 70 -6.52 2.97 -4.85
N ILE A 71 -5.59 2.11 -5.22
CA ILE A 71 -4.41 2.52 -5.97
C ILE A 71 -4.82 3.10 -7.31
N MET A 72 -5.70 2.42 -8.04
CA MET A 72 -6.16 2.88 -9.34
C MET A 72 -6.88 4.22 -9.28
N LEU A 73 -7.66 4.44 -8.22
CA LEU A 73 -8.42 5.68 -8.05
C LEU A 73 -7.57 6.86 -7.58
N TRP A 74 -6.70 6.61 -6.62
CA TRP A 74 -6.06 7.69 -5.86
C TRP A 74 -4.62 7.98 -6.25
N PHE A 75 -3.94 7.05 -6.89
CA PHE A 75 -2.57 7.30 -7.34
C PHE A 75 -2.60 8.26 -8.52
N LYS A 76 -1.96 9.40 -8.35
CA LYS A 76 -1.92 10.45 -9.38
C LYS A 76 -0.49 10.81 -9.72
#